data_29238398f7853d2f29e21a17dc81db17
#
_entry.id   29238398f7853d2f29e21a17dc81db17
#
_cell.length_a   1.000
_cell.length_b   1.000
_cell.length_c   1.000
_cell.angle_alpha   90.00
_cell.angle_beta   90.00
_cell.angle_gamma   90.00
#
_symmetry.space_group_name_H-M   'P 1'
#
loop_
_entity.id
_entity.type
_entity.pdbx_description
1 polymer ?
#
loop_
_entity_poly.entity_id
_entity_poly.type
_entity_poly.pdbx_seq_one_letter_code
_entity_poly.pdbx_strand_id
1 'polypeptide(L)'
;MVETDLNIAYWFILGTFTLAGMVLASATLLNVIRLRNVRLSWKAGKVKGYPLFSTLFLGSALIVGGMAFYEGSLSEMIAAGLYACVGCCWFATSYYASKHFITDHGIVKNVNEPAQTVAWHQIRDFVEKEKKQHSHYIFIYRAEAYDETSELIRLELEVPNRKKKAFQNLISHKLGRRIRCYIKDDNDINVEQFD
;
A
#
# COMPACT_ATOMS: atom_id res chain seq x y z
N MET A 1 26.24 30.08 -23.22
CA MET A 1 24.78 30.16 -23.40
C MET A 1 24.15 28.78 -23.18
N VAL A 2 24.55 27.72 -23.88
CA VAL A 2 23.99 26.37 -23.74
C VAL A 2 24.16 25.79 -22.35
N GLU A 3 25.33 25.95 -21.70
CA GLU A 3 25.57 25.42 -20.35
C GLU A 3 24.73 26.10 -19.26
N THR A 4 24.48 27.39 -19.37
CA THR A 4 23.62 28.14 -18.44
C THR A 4 22.17 27.70 -18.54
N ASP A 5 21.68 27.47 -19.78
CA ASP A 5 20.31 27.02 -20.03
C ASP A 5 20.08 25.61 -19.52
N LEU A 6 21.06 24.71 -19.66
CA LEU A 6 21.02 23.33 -19.16
C LEU A 6 21.01 23.29 -17.62
N ASN A 7 21.77 24.15 -16.98
CA ASN A 7 21.81 24.26 -15.53
C ASN A 7 20.47 24.76 -14.95
N ILE A 8 19.87 25.76 -15.56
CA ILE A 8 18.55 26.27 -15.16
C ILE A 8 17.49 25.17 -15.33
N ALA A 9 17.47 24.45 -16.46
CA ALA A 9 16.55 23.35 -16.68
C ALA A 9 16.70 22.24 -15.63
N TYR A 10 17.93 21.87 -15.28
CA TYR A 10 18.23 20.88 -14.25
C TYR A 10 17.60 21.27 -12.90
N TRP A 11 17.87 22.49 -12.41
CA TRP A 11 17.32 22.97 -11.15
C TRP A 11 15.80 23.07 -11.14
N PHE A 12 15.22 23.51 -12.27
CA PHE A 12 13.76 23.54 -12.43
C PHE A 12 13.14 22.15 -12.34
N ILE A 13 13.70 21.17 -13.04
CA ILE A 13 13.23 19.78 -13.01
C ILE A 13 13.37 19.21 -11.60
N LEU A 14 14.52 19.35 -10.98
CA LEU A 14 14.79 18.83 -9.63
C LEU A 14 13.86 19.46 -8.59
N GLY A 15 13.65 20.77 -8.65
CA GLY A 15 12.71 21.47 -7.78
C GLY A 15 11.27 21.01 -7.97
N THR A 16 10.84 20.83 -9.21
CA THR A 16 9.48 20.35 -9.55
C THR A 16 9.26 18.93 -9.03
N PHE A 17 10.22 18.01 -9.23
CA PHE A 17 10.14 16.66 -8.70
C PHE A 17 10.11 16.63 -7.17
N THR A 18 10.89 17.46 -6.52
CA THR A 18 10.90 17.57 -5.06
C THR A 18 9.55 18.03 -4.53
N LEU A 19 8.98 19.08 -5.14
CA LEU A 19 7.68 19.60 -4.76
C LEU A 19 6.57 18.56 -4.97
N ALA A 20 6.55 17.91 -6.14
CA ALA A 20 5.59 16.85 -6.44
C ALA A 20 5.70 15.68 -5.46
N GLY A 21 6.92 15.27 -5.10
CA GLY A 21 7.18 14.25 -4.09
C GLY A 21 6.64 14.63 -2.71
N MET A 22 6.84 15.87 -2.28
CA MET A 22 6.31 16.38 -1.01
C MET A 22 4.77 16.40 -0.99
N VAL A 23 4.15 16.83 -2.08
CA VAL A 23 2.68 16.84 -2.20
C VAL A 23 2.13 15.41 -2.11
N LEU A 24 2.72 14.47 -2.87
CA LEU A 24 2.29 13.07 -2.86
C LEU A 24 2.47 12.41 -1.48
N ALA A 25 3.61 12.64 -0.83
CA ALA A 25 3.87 12.12 0.51
C ALA A 25 2.90 12.71 1.53
N SER A 26 2.63 14.02 1.46
CA SER A 26 1.67 14.69 2.33
C SER A 26 0.26 14.16 2.13
N ALA A 27 -0.18 13.98 0.88
CA ALA A 27 -1.48 13.38 0.57
C ALA A 27 -1.61 11.96 1.12
N THR A 28 -0.56 11.13 0.94
CA THR A 28 -0.52 9.77 1.50
C THR A 28 -0.63 9.77 3.03
N LEU A 29 0.13 10.63 3.72
CA LEU A 29 0.08 10.76 5.17
C LEU A 29 -1.30 11.21 5.65
N LEU A 30 -1.90 12.20 4.99
CA LEU A 30 -3.25 12.67 5.30
C LEU A 30 -4.29 11.55 5.13
N ASN A 31 -4.17 10.76 4.05
CA ASN A 31 -5.06 9.62 3.84
C ASN A 31 -4.92 8.58 4.96
N VAL A 32 -3.69 8.29 5.40
CA VAL A 32 -3.44 7.38 6.54
C VAL A 32 -4.03 7.93 7.84
N ILE A 33 -3.83 9.21 8.14
CA ILE A 33 -4.33 9.86 9.37
C ILE A 33 -5.87 9.88 9.38
N ARG A 34 -6.49 10.02 8.20
CA ARG A 34 -7.96 9.99 8.05
C ARG A 34 -8.58 8.61 8.27
N LEU A 35 -7.78 7.54 8.20
CA LEU A 35 -8.29 6.19 8.52
C LEU A 35 -8.68 6.12 9.99
N ARG A 36 -9.99 6.05 10.25
CA ARG A 36 -10.52 5.92 11.61
C ARG A 36 -10.68 4.45 11.98
N ASN A 37 -10.49 4.15 13.28
CA ASN A 37 -10.77 2.83 13.86
C ASN A 37 -10.04 1.68 13.14
N VAL A 38 -8.75 1.84 12.89
CA VAL A 38 -7.91 0.77 12.34
C VAL A 38 -7.78 -0.34 13.39
N ARG A 39 -8.31 -1.53 13.08
CA ARG A 39 -8.26 -2.71 13.96
C ARG A 39 -7.04 -3.57 13.69
N LEU A 40 -6.70 -3.75 12.41
CA LEU A 40 -5.57 -4.54 11.98
C LEU A 40 -4.83 -3.82 10.86
N SER A 41 -3.51 -3.97 10.84
CA SER A 41 -2.70 -3.53 9.71
C SER A 41 -1.50 -4.46 9.54
N TRP A 42 -1.09 -4.68 8.30
CA TRP A 42 0.12 -5.44 7.97
C TRP A 42 0.69 -4.98 6.63
N LYS A 43 1.95 -5.29 6.41
CA LYS A 43 2.60 -5.06 5.12
C LYS A 43 2.30 -6.24 4.20
N ALA A 44 2.04 -5.95 2.94
CA ALA A 44 1.82 -6.95 1.91
C ALA A 44 2.63 -6.61 0.65
N GLY A 45 2.83 -7.61 -0.20
CA GLY A 45 3.55 -7.47 -1.46
C GLY A 45 4.96 -8.09 -1.44
N LYS A 46 5.66 -7.91 -2.58
CA LYS A 46 7.02 -8.42 -2.77
C LYS A 46 7.96 -7.88 -1.68
N VAL A 47 8.95 -8.69 -1.28
CA VAL A 47 9.91 -8.35 -0.21
C VAL A 47 9.21 -7.96 1.11
N LYS A 48 8.07 -8.61 1.44
CA LYS A 48 7.25 -8.33 2.64
C LYS A 48 6.80 -6.86 2.73
N GLY A 49 6.57 -6.21 1.58
CA GLY A 49 6.16 -4.81 1.50
C GLY A 49 7.24 -3.82 1.95
N TYR A 50 8.51 -4.20 1.87
CA TYR A 50 9.61 -3.26 2.13
C TYR A 50 9.91 -2.43 0.88
N PRO A 51 10.02 -1.10 0.98
CA PRO A 51 10.27 -0.22 -0.16
C PRO A 51 11.77 -0.21 -0.55
N LEU A 52 12.25 -1.33 -1.13
CA LEU A 52 13.65 -1.54 -1.42
C LEU A 52 14.25 -0.48 -2.36
N PHE A 53 13.52 -0.15 -3.44
CA PHE A 53 14.02 0.80 -4.45
C PHE A 53 14.19 2.21 -3.89
N SER A 54 13.22 2.70 -3.12
CA SER A 54 13.34 4.03 -2.48
C SER A 54 14.43 4.07 -1.41
N THR A 55 14.69 2.95 -0.72
CA THR A 55 15.82 2.84 0.22
C THR A 55 17.17 2.88 -0.49
N LEU A 56 17.30 2.16 -1.61
CA LEU A 56 18.52 2.20 -2.41
C LEU A 56 18.76 3.60 -2.98
N PHE A 57 17.71 4.24 -3.50
CA PHE A 57 17.80 5.62 -4.00
C PHE A 57 18.22 6.60 -2.89
N LEU A 58 17.60 6.51 -1.72
CA LEU A 58 17.96 7.35 -0.58
C LEU A 58 19.41 7.11 -0.14
N GLY A 59 19.84 5.86 -0.09
CA GLY A 59 21.22 5.49 0.23
C GLY A 59 22.23 6.09 -0.77
N SER A 60 21.95 6.00 -2.07
CA SER A 60 22.80 6.62 -3.10
C SER A 60 22.85 8.14 -2.99
N ALA A 61 21.71 8.78 -2.73
CA ALA A 61 21.67 10.25 -2.53
C ALA A 61 22.49 10.69 -1.31
N LEU A 62 22.48 9.91 -0.22
CA LEU A 62 23.29 10.19 0.96
C LEU A 62 24.79 10.01 0.70
N ILE A 63 25.18 8.99 -0.08
CA ILE A 63 26.60 8.79 -0.46
C ILE A 63 27.08 9.96 -1.30
N VAL A 64 26.33 10.35 -2.34
CA VAL A 64 26.67 11.51 -3.18
C VAL A 64 26.73 12.80 -2.37
N GLY A 65 25.80 12.98 -1.44
CA GLY A 65 25.79 14.11 -0.53
C GLY A 65 27.02 14.16 0.39
N GLY A 66 27.48 13.00 0.86
CA GLY A 66 28.72 12.89 1.64
C GLY A 66 29.96 13.27 0.82
N MET A 67 30.02 12.87 -0.45
CA MET A 67 31.12 13.26 -1.37
C MET A 67 31.10 14.76 -1.63
N ALA A 68 29.93 15.33 -1.97
CA ALA A 68 29.76 16.77 -2.17
C ALA A 68 30.15 17.61 -0.94
N PHE A 69 29.83 17.09 0.25
CA PHE A 69 30.27 17.73 1.50
C PHE A 69 31.80 17.73 1.66
N TYR A 70 32.46 16.62 1.32
CA TYR A 70 33.90 16.51 1.38
C TYR A 70 34.61 17.44 0.38
N GLU A 71 34.05 17.60 -0.83
CA GLU A 71 34.54 18.48 -1.89
C GLU A 71 34.24 19.98 -1.62
N GLY A 72 33.37 20.29 -0.67
CA GLY A 72 32.97 21.64 -0.31
C GLY A 72 32.14 22.38 -1.34
N SER A 73 31.52 21.65 -2.27
CA SER A 73 30.64 22.19 -3.35
C SER A 73 29.24 22.47 -2.84
N LEU A 74 28.89 23.73 -2.61
CA LEU A 74 27.58 24.13 -2.07
C LEU A 74 26.45 23.73 -3.03
N SER A 75 26.62 23.86 -4.33
CA SER A 75 25.60 23.50 -5.32
C SER A 75 25.26 22.01 -5.31
N GLU A 76 26.29 21.17 -5.20
CA GLU A 76 26.12 19.71 -5.13
C GLU A 76 25.51 19.26 -3.81
N MET A 77 25.86 19.92 -2.71
CA MET A 77 25.23 19.69 -1.41
C MET A 77 23.72 19.99 -1.44
N ILE A 78 23.31 21.12 -2.07
CA ILE A 78 21.90 21.47 -2.23
C ILE A 78 21.20 20.43 -3.10
N ALA A 79 21.78 20.05 -4.23
CA ALA A 79 21.23 19.02 -5.11
C ALA A 79 21.07 17.69 -4.38
N ALA A 80 22.08 17.22 -3.65
CA ALA A 80 22.02 16.00 -2.85
C ALA A 80 20.95 16.07 -1.76
N GLY A 81 20.78 17.23 -1.11
CA GLY A 81 19.69 17.47 -0.16
C GLY A 81 18.31 17.35 -0.77
N LEU A 82 18.10 17.88 -1.97
CA LEU A 82 16.85 17.73 -2.71
C LEU A 82 16.59 16.27 -3.13
N TYR A 83 17.62 15.55 -3.60
CA TYR A 83 17.50 14.11 -3.88
C TYR A 83 17.17 13.30 -2.63
N ALA A 84 17.80 13.59 -1.51
CA ALA A 84 17.50 12.95 -0.23
C ALA A 84 16.04 13.22 0.20
N CYS A 85 15.56 14.45 0.00
CA CYS A 85 14.15 14.81 0.25
C CYS A 85 13.20 14.00 -0.63
N VAL A 86 13.46 13.91 -1.94
CA VAL A 86 12.68 13.06 -2.87
C VAL A 86 12.70 11.60 -2.42
N GLY A 87 13.87 11.08 -2.03
CA GLY A 87 14.04 9.72 -1.52
C GLY A 87 13.22 9.45 -0.27
N CYS A 88 13.22 10.38 0.69
CA CYS A 88 12.40 10.30 1.91
C CYS A 88 10.90 10.30 1.60
N CYS A 89 10.46 11.20 0.72
CA CYS A 89 9.05 11.27 0.28
C CYS A 89 8.63 9.98 -0.41
N TRP A 90 9.45 9.47 -1.32
CA TRP A 90 9.19 8.21 -2.01
C TRP A 90 9.16 7.02 -1.05
N PHE A 91 10.11 6.96 -0.11
CA PHE A 91 10.13 5.93 0.93
C PHE A 91 8.85 5.95 1.76
N ALA A 92 8.44 7.12 2.26
CA ALA A 92 7.23 7.27 3.08
C ALA A 92 5.98 6.84 2.29
N THR A 93 5.83 7.32 1.05
CA THR A 93 4.68 6.97 0.19
C THR A 93 4.63 5.47 -0.08
N SER A 94 5.75 4.85 -0.50
CA SER A 94 5.84 3.42 -0.78
C SER A 94 5.61 2.56 0.46
N TYR A 95 6.09 3.01 1.62
CA TYR A 95 5.92 2.31 2.89
C TYR A 95 4.45 2.23 3.31
N TYR A 96 3.70 3.32 3.17
CA TYR A 96 2.28 3.35 3.53
C TYR A 96 1.39 2.71 2.46
N ALA A 97 1.72 2.88 1.16
CA ALA A 97 1.00 2.23 0.07
C ALA A 97 1.10 0.70 0.11
N SER A 98 2.19 0.15 0.65
CA SER A 98 2.36 -1.31 0.81
C SER A 98 1.63 -1.90 2.02
N LYS A 99 0.98 -1.08 2.85
CA LYS A 99 0.20 -1.54 4.01
C LYS A 99 -1.26 -1.75 3.66
N HIS A 100 -1.79 -2.88 4.12
CA HIS A 100 -3.22 -3.08 4.18
C HIS A 100 -3.75 -2.66 5.54
N PHE A 101 -4.91 -2.01 5.56
CA PHE A 101 -5.58 -1.58 6.78
C PHE A 101 -6.98 -2.18 6.82
N ILE A 102 -7.32 -2.76 7.95
CA ILE A 102 -8.66 -3.24 8.22
C ILE A 102 -9.26 -2.35 9.28
N THR A 103 -10.35 -1.71 8.93
CA THR A 103 -11.06 -0.75 9.78
C THR A 103 -12.41 -1.33 10.23
N ASP A 104 -13.07 -0.65 11.15
CA ASP A 104 -14.44 -0.99 11.52
C ASP A 104 -15.43 -0.83 10.34
N HIS A 105 -15.09 -0.03 9.34
CA HIS A 105 -15.94 0.28 8.20
C HIS A 105 -15.69 -0.60 6.97
N GLY A 106 -14.48 -1.15 6.83
CA GLY A 106 -14.13 -1.94 5.66
C GLY A 106 -12.64 -2.30 5.56
N ILE A 107 -12.28 -2.81 4.40
CA ILE A 107 -10.93 -3.23 4.01
C ILE A 107 -10.34 -2.13 3.12
N VAL A 108 -9.17 -1.61 3.49
CA VAL A 108 -8.37 -0.66 2.69
C VAL A 108 -7.10 -1.38 2.25
N LYS A 109 -7.07 -1.82 1.00
CA LYS A 109 -5.92 -2.53 0.43
C LYS A 109 -4.79 -1.57 0.08
N ASN A 110 -5.13 -0.41 -0.49
CA ASN A 110 -4.17 0.65 -0.77
C ASN A 110 -4.78 2.00 -0.36
N VAL A 111 -4.09 2.72 0.48
CA VAL A 111 -4.56 4.01 1.03
C VAL A 111 -4.63 5.13 -0.01
N ASN A 112 -3.87 5.00 -1.10
CA ASN A 112 -3.83 5.98 -2.19
C ASN A 112 -4.82 5.67 -3.33
N GLU A 113 -5.49 4.51 -3.27
CA GLU A 113 -6.42 4.05 -4.30
C GLU A 113 -7.80 3.79 -3.69
N PRO A 114 -8.72 4.77 -3.76
CA PRO A 114 -10.08 4.60 -3.22
C PRO A 114 -10.83 3.39 -3.79
N ALA A 115 -10.59 3.04 -5.06
CA ALA A 115 -11.17 1.87 -5.70
C ALA A 115 -10.77 0.54 -5.04
N GLN A 116 -9.69 0.51 -4.27
CA GLN A 116 -9.24 -0.64 -3.48
C GLN A 116 -9.70 -0.58 -2.02
N THR A 117 -10.68 0.27 -1.72
CA THR A 117 -11.34 0.38 -0.40
C THR A 117 -12.74 -0.18 -0.52
N VAL A 118 -13.02 -1.24 0.25
CA VAL A 118 -14.29 -1.98 0.20
C VAL A 118 -14.93 -1.95 1.57
N ALA A 119 -16.15 -1.41 1.64
CA ALA A 119 -16.92 -1.41 2.88
C ALA A 119 -17.50 -2.80 3.19
N TRP A 120 -17.64 -3.15 4.48
CA TRP A 120 -18.12 -4.48 4.87
C TRP A 120 -19.49 -4.83 4.28
N HIS A 121 -20.38 -3.87 4.14
CA HIS A 121 -21.74 -4.08 3.59
C HIS A 121 -21.74 -4.33 2.07
N GLN A 122 -20.66 -3.97 1.35
CA GLN A 122 -20.51 -4.24 -0.07
C GLN A 122 -20.07 -5.68 -0.34
N ILE A 123 -19.47 -6.35 0.65
CA ILE A 123 -18.97 -7.72 0.51
C ILE A 123 -20.15 -8.68 0.51
N ARG A 124 -20.24 -9.47 -0.57
CA ARG A 124 -21.29 -10.49 -0.75
C ARG A 124 -20.81 -11.85 -0.31
N ASP A 125 -19.56 -12.17 -0.64
CA ASP A 125 -18.99 -13.47 -0.34
C ASP A 125 -17.47 -13.37 -0.21
N PHE A 126 -16.84 -14.39 0.39
CA PHE A 126 -15.40 -14.49 0.44
C PHE A 126 -14.95 -15.95 0.42
N VAL A 127 -13.77 -16.20 -0.17
CA VAL A 127 -13.11 -17.50 -0.22
C VAL A 127 -11.77 -17.39 0.50
N GLU A 128 -11.44 -18.34 1.37
CA GLU A 128 -10.14 -18.47 2.01
C GLU A 128 -9.35 -19.61 1.34
N LYS A 129 -8.14 -19.31 0.86
CA LYS A 129 -7.18 -20.30 0.36
C LYS A 129 -5.95 -20.30 1.28
N GLU A 130 -5.71 -21.40 1.99
CA GLU A 130 -4.54 -21.52 2.84
C GLU A 130 -3.27 -21.77 2.02
N LYS A 131 -2.20 -21.02 2.33
CA LYS A 131 -0.84 -21.26 1.85
C LYS A 131 0.10 -21.41 3.04
N LYS A 132 1.28 -22.02 2.84
CA LYS A 132 2.24 -22.32 3.91
C LYS A 132 2.63 -21.12 4.79
N GLN A 133 2.73 -19.91 4.23
CA GLN A 133 3.21 -18.73 4.96
C GLN A 133 2.13 -17.64 5.17
N HIS A 134 1.05 -17.68 4.42
CA HIS A 134 -0.03 -16.70 4.45
C HIS A 134 -1.34 -17.34 4.01
N SER A 135 -2.46 -16.79 4.43
CA SER A 135 -3.78 -17.15 3.91
C SER A 135 -4.20 -16.12 2.87
N HIS A 136 -4.69 -16.61 1.75
CA HIS A 136 -5.17 -15.77 0.65
C HIS A 136 -6.68 -15.67 0.73
N TYR A 137 -7.19 -14.46 0.95
CA TYR A 137 -8.63 -14.17 0.98
C TYR A 137 -9.04 -13.51 -0.32
N ILE A 138 -10.10 -13.99 -0.91
CA ILE A 138 -10.71 -13.45 -2.12
C ILE A 138 -12.10 -12.97 -1.72
N PHE A 139 -12.31 -11.67 -1.71
CA PHE A 139 -13.60 -11.06 -1.43
C PHE A 139 -14.30 -10.74 -2.75
N ILE A 140 -15.56 -11.11 -2.83
CA ILE A 140 -16.46 -10.76 -3.94
C ILE A 140 -17.37 -9.65 -3.42
N TYR A 141 -17.32 -8.49 -4.06
CA TYR A 141 -18.08 -7.33 -3.65
C TYR A 141 -18.73 -6.61 -4.84
N ARG A 142 -19.70 -5.77 -4.54
CA ARG A 142 -20.34 -4.89 -5.53
C ARG A 142 -19.92 -3.45 -5.27
N ALA A 143 -19.69 -2.68 -6.35
CA ALA A 143 -19.35 -1.27 -6.24
C ALA A 143 -20.48 -0.49 -5.57
N GLU A 144 -21.72 -0.77 -5.95
CA GLU A 144 -22.94 -0.23 -5.34
C GLU A 144 -23.64 -1.34 -4.55
N ALA A 145 -23.70 -1.18 -3.23
CA ALA A 145 -24.22 -2.22 -2.33
C ALA A 145 -25.71 -2.53 -2.56
N TYR A 146 -26.47 -1.58 -3.09
CA TYR A 146 -27.91 -1.66 -3.25
C TYR A 146 -28.35 -1.96 -4.68
N ASP A 147 -27.45 -1.87 -5.66
CA ASP A 147 -27.74 -2.20 -7.04
C ASP A 147 -27.38 -3.66 -7.35
N GLU A 148 -28.43 -4.49 -7.52
CA GLU A 148 -28.25 -5.90 -7.85
C GLU A 148 -27.72 -6.14 -9.26
N THR A 149 -27.76 -5.14 -10.13
CA THR A 149 -27.26 -5.21 -11.52
C THR A 149 -25.79 -4.82 -11.63
N SER A 150 -25.20 -4.22 -10.56
CA SER A 150 -23.80 -3.80 -10.58
C SER A 150 -22.85 -5.01 -10.67
N GLU A 151 -21.74 -4.82 -11.39
CA GLU A 151 -20.73 -5.86 -11.60
C GLU A 151 -20.13 -6.36 -10.26
N LEU A 152 -19.89 -7.67 -10.20
CA LEU A 152 -19.17 -8.29 -9.10
C LEU A 152 -17.68 -8.07 -9.29
N ILE A 153 -17.07 -7.41 -8.33
CA ILE A 153 -15.64 -7.09 -8.34
C ILE A 153 -14.93 -8.00 -7.34
N ARG A 154 -13.71 -8.40 -7.67
CA ARG A 154 -12.87 -9.27 -6.86
C ARG A 154 -11.77 -8.46 -6.17
N LEU A 155 -11.66 -8.58 -4.85
CA LEU A 155 -10.57 -8.05 -4.05
C LEU A 155 -9.74 -9.20 -3.46
N GLU A 156 -8.48 -9.28 -3.82
CA GLU A 156 -7.55 -10.27 -3.28
C GLU A 156 -6.72 -9.67 -2.14
N LEU A 157 -6.64 -10.39 -1.03
CA LEU A 157 -5.95 -9.96 0.17
C LEU A 157 -5.07 -11.08 0.72
N GLU A 158 -3.79 -10.84 0.87
CA GLU A 158 -2.87 -11.76 1.54
C GLU A 158 -2.77 -11.40 3.03
N VAL A 159 -3.09 -12.35 3.88
CA VAL A 159 -3.06 -12.19 5.35
C VAL A 159 -1.94 -13.06 5.93
N PRO A 160 -0.94 -12.49 6.60
CA PRO A 160 0.12 -13.26 7.21
C PRO A 160 -0.43 -14.13 8.35
N ASN A 161 0.10 -15.34 8.53
CA ASN A 161 -0.39 -16.31 9.52
C ASN A 161 -0.46 -15.75 10.95
N ARG A 162 0.44 -14.81 11.29
CA ARG A 162 0.43 -14.14 12.60
C ARG A 162 -0.84 -13.30 12.84
N LYS A 163 -1.48 -12.82 11.79
CA LYS A 163 -2.70 -11.99 11.85
C LYS A 163 -3.97 -12.75 11.47
N LYS A 164 -3.84 -14.00 10.98
CA LYS A 164 -4.95 -14.83 10.50
C LYS A 164 -6.08 -14.94 11.54
N LYS A 165 -5.77 -15.38 12.76
CA LYS A 165 -6.78 -15.59 13.82
C LYS A 165 -7.54 -14.30 14.17
N ALA A 166 -6.81 -13.18 14.31
CA ALA A 166 -7.44 -11.90 14.60
C ALA A 166 -8.31 -11.40 13.42
N PHE A 167 -7.87 -11.65 12.19
CA PHE A 167 -8.60 -11.29 10.99
C PHE A 167 -9.87 -12.16 10.82
N GLN A 168 -9.79 -13.48 11.04
CA GLN A 168 -10.94 -14.37 11.00
C GLN A 168 -12.00 -13.99 12.05
N ASN A 169 -11.59 -13.66 13.27
CA ASN A 169 -12.51 -13.18 14.30
C ASN A 169 -13.22 -11.89 13.88
N LEU A 170 -12.49 -10.97 13.21
CA LEU A 170 -13.07 -9.73 12.73
C LEU A 170 -14.07 -9.99 11.59
N ILE A 171 -13.71 -10.83 10.62
CA ILE A 171 -14.61 -11.22 9.52
C ILE A 171 -15.88 -11.88 10.06
N SER A 172 -15.75 -12.85 10.96
CA SER A 172 -16.91 -13.53 11.53
C SER A 172 -17.84 -12.59 12.30
N HIS A 173 -17.29 -11.56 12.93
CA HIS A 173 -18.07 -10.53 13.61
C HIS A 173 -18.77 -9.57 12.63
N LYS A 174 -18.09 -9.18 11.52
CA LYS A 174 -18.59 -8.16 10.57
C LYS A 174 -19.50 -8.75 9.47
N LEU A 175 -19.19 -9.95 8.99
CA LEU A 175 -19.93 -10.60 7.89
C LEU A 175 -20.88 -11.69 8.37
N GLY A 176 -20.84 -12.03 9.67
CA GLY A 176 -21.58 -13.16 10.20
C GLY A 176 -21.00 -14.50 9.73
N ARG A 177 -21.71 -15.62 10.00
CA ARG A 177 -21.32 -16.96 9.56
C ARG A 177 -21.71 -17.19 8.09
N ARG A 178 -21.28 -16.34 7.18
CA ARG A 178 -21.55 -16.52 5.76
C ARG A 178 -20.46 -17.41 5.15
N ILE A 179 -20.92 -18.39 4.41
CA ILE A 179 -20.26 -19.42 3.59
C ILE A 179 -18.72 -19.34 3.58
N ARG A 180 -18.05 -20.34 4.16
CA ARG A 180 -16.62 -20.56 4.02
C ARG A 180 -16.40 -21.62 2.95
N CYS A 181 -15.94 -21.22 1.76
CA CYS A 181 -15.32 -22.17 0.84
C CYS A 181 -13.86 -22.36 1.25
N TYR A 182 -13.51 -23.54 1.70
CA TYR A 182 -12.14 -23.94 2.01
C TYR A 182 -11.54 -24.63 0.78
N ILE A 183 -10.53 -24.02 0.17
CA ILE A 183 -9.72 -24.69 -0.85
C ILE A 183 -8.38 -25.00 -0.18
N LYS A 184 -8.17 -26.26 0.18
CA LYS A 184 -6.99 -26.68 0.93
C LYS A 184 -5.77 -26.90 0.05
N ASP A 185 -5.96 -27.33 -1.21
CA ASP A 185 -4.96 -27.43 -2.29
C ASP A 185 -5.68 -27.39 -3.64
N ASP A 186 -4.92 -27.20 -4.72
CA ASP A 186 -5.49 -27.06 -6.09
C ASP A 186 -6.34 -28.27 -6.57
N ASN A 187 -6.39 -29.36 -5.80
CA ASN A 187 -7.12 -30.61 -6.14
C ASN A 187 -8.27 -30.96 -5.19
N ASP A 188 -8.45 -30.29 -4.04
CA ASP A 188 -9.53 -30.59 -3.09
C ASP A 188 -10.40 -29.34 -2.83
N ILE A 189 -11.53 -29.29 -3.49
CA ILE A 189 -12.58 -28.28 -3.23
C ILE A 189 -13.53 -28.89 -2.20
N ASN A 190 -13.36 -28.55 -0.93
CA ASN A 190 -14.36 -28.84 0.10
C ASN A 190 -15.25 -27.60 0.28
N VAL A 191 -16.49 -27.71 -0.15
CA VAL A 191 -17.54 -26.72 0.10
C VAL A 191 -18.31 -27.16 1.33
N GLU A 192 -18.02 -26.57 2.49
CA GLU A 192 -18.85 -26.73 3.68
C GLU A 192 -19.90 -25.61 3.69
N GLN A 193 -21.13 -25.96 3.38
CA GLN A 193 -22.30 -25.11 3.63
C GLN A 193 -22.71 -25.33 5.09
N PHE A 194 -22.70 -24.28 5.87
CA PHE A 194 -23.30 -24.25 7.19
C PHE A 194 -24.62 -23.48 7.13
N ASP A 195 -25.71 -24.17 7.42
CA ASP A 195 -27.02 -23.59 7.66
C ASP A 195 -27.07 -22.76 8.95
#